data_ea889c7d131f27ed6975b8fd3d9f96fc
#
_entry.id   ea889c7d131f27ed6975b8fd3d9f96fc
#
_cell.length_a   1.000
_cell.length_b   1.000
_cell.length_c   1.000
_cell.angle_alpha   90.00
_cell.angle_beta   90.00
_cell.angle_gamma   90.00
#
_symmetry.space_group_name_H-M   'P 1'
#
loop_
_entity.id
_entity.type
_entity.pdbx_description
1 polymer ?
#
loop_
_entity_poly.entity_id
_entity_poly.type
_entity_poly.pdbx_seq_one_letter_code
_entity_poly.pdbx_strand_id
1 'polypeptide(L)'
;MSMTESSRRDFIKATGAAALGSAAFSLAGGNSPAYADGPYTLPDLPYAYDALEPIIDSATMKFHHDKHHATYVANVNKALAGKDGVGSILDLQAGALKAGGAVRNSGGGHYNHCFFWKCMGPEKESGSPSAALATAIDEAFGSMDAMKEKFNAAATGQFGSGWAWLGVKADGKLGICGTPNQDNPLMEGAADSMKPILGLDVWEHAYYLKYQNRRPEYVTNFWKIVNWAQVSDNYESYASKGMGVPVEG
;
A
#
# COMPACT_ATOMS: atom_id res chain seq x y z
N MET A 1 20.76 52.79 -21.63
CA MET A 1 21.28 51.81 -20.68
C MET A 1 20.87 50.43 -21.16
N SER A 2 21.80 49.72 -21.80
CA SER A 2 21.59 48.39 -22.42
C SER A 2 21.83 47.34 -21.32
N MET A 3 20.84 46.49 -21.06
CA MET A 3 21.00 45.30 -20.22
C MET A 3 21.47 44.16 -21.13
N THR A 4 22.68 43.69 -20.89
CA THR A 4 23.29 42.56 -21.61
C THR A 4 22.65 41.24 -21.12
N GLU A 5 22.09 40.47 -22.05
CA GLU A 5 21.61 39.11 -21.80
C GLU A 5 22.78 38.20 -21.42
N SER A 6 22.70 37.61 -20.23
CA SER A 6 23.62 36.55 -19.79
C SER A 6 23.23 35.25 -20.46
N SER A 7 24.14 34.69 -21.26
CA SER A 7 23.94 33.46 -22.03
C SER A 7 23.98 32.22 -21.12
N ARG A 8 23.12 31.24 -21.39
CA ARG A 8 23.10 29.91 -20.73
C ARG A 8 24.45 29.16 -20.77
N ARG A 9 25.38 29.60 -21.62
CA ARG A 9 26.74 29.06 -21.69
C ARG A 9 27.66 29.50 -20.56
N ASP A 10 27.41 30.64 -19.92
CA ASP A 10 28.26 31.19 -18.85
C ASP A 10 27.95 30.53 -17.49
N PHE A 11 26.77 29.95 -17.32
CA PHE A 11 26.38 29.19 -16.14
C PHE A 11 27.16 27.85 -16.02
N ILE A 12 27.55 27.25 -17.13
CA ILE A 12 28.22 25.93 -17.14
C ILE A 12 29.73 26.02 -16.86
N LYS A 13 30.33 27.20 -16.95
CA LYS A 13 31.78 27.38 -16.74
C LYS A 13 32.21 27.67 -15.29
N ALA A 14 31.23 27.89 -14.40
CA ALA A 14 31.53 28.27 -13.01
C ALA A 14 31.61 27.09 -12.02
N THR A 15 31.44 25.83 -12.44
CA THR A 15 31.44 24.66 -11.55
C THR A 15 32.51 23.60 -11.88
N GLY A 16 33.68 24.04 -12.33
CA GLY A 16 34.77 23.15 -12.68
C GLY A 16 36.10 23.44 -11.95
N ALA A 17 36.19 23.20 -10.64
CA ALA A 17 37.45 22.96 -9.93
C ALA A 17 37.19 22.56 -8.45
N ALA A 18 37.04 21.27 -8.17
CA ALA A 18 37.24 20.75 -6.82
C ALA A 18 37.85 19.34 -6.90
N ALA A 19 39.11 19.27 -6.55
CA ALA A 19 39.93 18.20 -6.02
C ALA A 19 39.48 16.74 -6.12
N LEU A 20 40.25 15.94 -6.86
CA LEU A 20 40.35 14.49 -6.79
C LEU A 20 40.93 14.07 -5.41
N GLY A 21 40.06 13.68 -4.49
CA GLY A 21 40.42 12.94 -3.30
C GLY A 21 40.07 11.47 -3.50
N SER A 22 41.07 10.60 -3.63
CA SER A 22 40.91 9.15 -3.70
C SER A 22 40.41 8.63 -2.35
N ALA A 23 39.09 8.40 -2.20
CA ALA A 23 38.54 7.64 -1.11
C ALA A 23 38.42 6.19 -1.55
N ALA A 24 39.22 5.31 -0.91
CA ALA A 24 39.10 3.87 -1.05
C ALA A 24 37.67 3.42 -0.59
N PHE A 25 36.85 2.94 -1.51
CA PHE A 25 35.61 2.29 -1.18
C PHE A 25 35.92 0.92 -0.62
N SER A 26 35.86 0.78 0.70
CA SER A 26 35.78 -0.53 1.36
C SER A 26 34.41 -1.14 1.04
N LEU A 27 34.40 -2.21 0.25
CA LEU A 27 33.27 -3.12 0.11
C LEU A 27 33.13 -3.91 1.42
N ALA A 28 32.37 -3.40 2.34
CA ALA A 28 31.96 -4.11 3.54
C ALA A 28 30.44 -3.96 3.71
N GLY A 29 29.76 -5.11 3.66
CA GLY A 29 28.47 -5.35 4.27
C GLY A 29 27.30 -4.55 3.68
N GLY A 30 26.28 -5.26 3.20
CA GLY A 30 25.01 -4.65 2.79
C GLY A 30 24.45 -3.76 3.90
N ASN A 31 24.50 -2.44 3.70
CA ASN A 31 23.71 -1.51 4.50
C ASN A 31 22.26 -1.62 4.03
N SER A 32 21.48 -2.45 4.71
CA SER A 32 20.03 -2.17 4.79
C SER A 32 19.93 -0.72 5.28
N PRO A 33 19.11 0.13 4.64
CA PRO A 33 18.91 1.48 5.16
C PRO A 33 18.43 1.34 6.61
N ALA A 34 19.14 1.99 7.55
CA ALA A 34 18.69 2.07 8.92
C ALA A 34 17.34 2.78 8.90
N TYR A 35 16.26 2.01 8.99
CA TYR A 35 14.90 2.57 9.20
C TYR A 35 14.96 3.28 10.54
N ALA A 36 14.44 4.51 10.61
CA ALA A 36 14.48 5.34 11.81
C ALA A 36 14.00 4.54 13.01
N ASP A 37 14.76 4.56 14.10
CA ASP A 37 14.34 3.95 15.36
C ASP A 37 12.94 4.42 15.71
N GLY A 38 12.02 3.47 15.97
CA GLY A 38 10.63 3.78 16.24
C GLY A 38 9.79 2.53 16.50
N PRO A 39 8.50 2.70 16.80
CA PRO A 39 7.63 1.58 17.19
C PRO A 39 7.32 0.62 16.03
N TYR A 40 7.51 1.03 14.78
CA TYR A 40 7.15 0.23 13.61
C TYR A 40 8.38 -0.16 12.78
N THR A 41 8.30 -1.34 12.17
CA THR A 41 9.35 -1.90 11.32
C THR A 41 8.81 -2.22 9.94
N LEU A 42 9.66 -2.24 8.92
CA LEU A 42 9.30 -2.74 7.60
C LEU A 42 9.27 -4.27 7.67
N PRO A 43 8.09 -4.92 7.53
CA PRO A 43 8.04 -6.38 7.52
C PRO A 43 8.60 -6.94 6.22
N ASP A 44 9.17 -8.14 6.26
CA ASP A 44 9.55 -8.86 5.05
C ASP A 44 8.31 -9.19 4.21
N LEU A 45 8.48 -9.27 2.87
CA LEU A 45 7.44 -9.80 2.01
C LEU A 45 7.21 -11.28 2.30
N PRO A 46 5.95 -11.78 2.29
CA PRO A 46 5.67 -13.21 2.50
C PRO A 46 6.06 -14.11 1.28
N TYR A 47 6.61 -13.52 0.23
CA TYR A 47 7.03 -14.18 -1.01
C TYR A 47 8.20 -13.43 -1.66
N ALA A 48 8.89 -14.06 -2.61
CA ALA A 48 9.98 -13.45 -3.37
C ALA A 48 9.48 -12.30 -4.27
N TYR A 49 10.35 -11.35 -4.60
CA TYR A 49 9.99 -10.18 -5.43
C TYR A 49 9.42 -10.54 -6.80
N ASP A 50 9.78 -11.67 -7.37
CA ASP A 50 9.32 -12.18 -8.67
C ASP A 50 8.14 -13.16 -8.58
N ALA A 51 7.66 -13.45 -7.38
CA ALA A 51 6.61 -14.45 -7.16
C ALA A 51 5.26 -14.07 -7.76
N LEU A 52 5.02 -12.78 -7.98
CA LEU A 52 3.77 -12.26 -8.55
C LEU A 52 3.83 -12.10 -10.07
N GLU A 53 4.95 -12.46 -10.69
CA GLU A 53 5.04 -12.45 -12.16
C GLU A 53 4.14 -13.53 -12.79
N PRO A 54 3.56 -13.27 -13.95
CA PRO A 54 3.75 -12.10 -14.79
C PRO A 54 2.79 -10.93 -14.47
N ILE A 55 2.08 -10.92 -13.35
CA ILE A 55 1.05 -9.92 -13.03
C ILE A 55 1.66 -8.62 -12.50
N ILE A 56 2.52 -8.70 -11.50
CA ILE A 56 3.33 -7.58 -11.00
C ILE A 56 4.81 -7.97 -11.18
N ASP A 57 5.58 -7.10 -11.84
CA ASP A 57 6.99 -7.35 -12.10
C ASP A 57 7.86 -7.14 -10.87
N SER A 58 9.00 -7.85 -10.82
CA SER A 58 9.91 -7.80 -9.68
C SER A 58 10.53 -6.42 -9.45
N ALA A 59 10.67 -5.60 -10.49
CA ALA A 59 11.16 -4.24 -10.36
C ALA A 59 10.12 -3.36 -9.61
N THR A 60 8.84 -3.48 -9.98
CA THR A 60 7.74 -2.83 -9.25
C THR A 60 7.76 -3.26 -7.78
N MET A 61 7.84 -4.57 -7.49
CA MET A 61 7.84 -5.07 -6.11
C MET A 61 8.99 -4.50 -5.27
N LYS A 62 10.21 -4.44 -5.81
CA LYS A 62 11.38 -3.86 -5.13
C LYS A 62 11.19 -2.36 -4.83
N PHE A 63 10.70 -1.57 -5.79
CA PHE A 63 10.44 -0.16 -5.53
C PHE A 63 9.30 0.04 -4.55
N HIS A 64 8.23 -0.73 -4.70
CA HIS A 64 7.03 -0.59 -3.90
C HIS A 64 7.29 -0.95 -2.43
N HIS A 65 8.01 -2.04 -2.15
CA HIS A 65 8.38 -2.45 -0.80
C HIS A 65 9.57 -1.64 -0.27
N ASP A 66 10.75 -1.69 -0.93
CA ASP A 66 12.00 -1.20 -0.37
C ASP A 66 12.12 0.33 -0.38
N LYS A 67 11.27 1.03 -1.15
CA LYS A 67 11.29 2.49 -1.23
C LYS A 67 9.99 3.11 -0.72
N HIS A 68 8.84 2.79 -1.31
CA HIS A 68 7.57 3.42 -0.92
C HIS A 68 7.16 2.99 0.49
N HIS A 69 7.00 1.69 0.75
CA HIS A 69 6.61 1.21 2.08
C HIS A 69 7.65 1.58 3.15
N ALA A 70 8.93 1.37 2.86
CA ALA A 70 10.02 1.79 3.74
C ALA A 70 9.98 3.28 4.12
N THR A 71 9.62 4.14 3.17
CA THR A 71 9.48 5.58 3.42
C THR A 71 8.29 5.88 4.34
N TYR A 72 7.17 5.16 4.20
CA TYR A 72 6.04 5.30 5.12
C TYR A 72 6.43 4.91 6.55
N VAL A 73 7.13 3.79 6.73
CA VAL A 73 7.66 3.38 8.05
C VAL A 73 8.54 4.46 8.66
N ALA A 74 9.55 4.93 7.92
CA ALA A 74 10.46 5.97 8.41
C ALA A 74 9.73 7.26 8.81
N ASN A 75 8.77 7.70 8.00
CA ASN A 75 8.04 8.95 8.24
C ASN A 75 7.05 8.84 9.40
N VAL A 76 6.34 7.72 9.58
CA VAL A 76 5.44 7.54 10.72
C VAL A 76 6.23 7.43 12.01
N ASN A 77 7.36 6.71 12.04
CA ASN A 77 8.25 6.63 13.20
C ASN A 77 8.78 8.02 13.58
N LYS A 78 9.23 8.80 12.59
CA LYS A 78 9.65 10.19 12.83
C LYS A 78 8.52 11.06 13.41
N ALA A 79 7.29 10.90 12.94
CA ALA A 79 6.13 11.67 13.43
C ALA A 79 5.71 11.26 14.85
N LEU A 80 6.07 10.06 15.28
CA LEU A 80 5.76 9.52 16.61
C LEU A 80 6.95 9.59 17.58
N ALA A 81 8.10 10.07 17.13
CA ALA A 81 9.30 10.20 17.98
C ALA A 81 9.00 10.97 19.27
N GLY A 82 9.38 10.40 20.42
CA GLY A 82 9.15 10.98 21.75
C GLY A 82 7.69 10.92 22.24
N LYS A 83 6.82 10.17 21.58
CA LYS A 83 5.46 9.91 22.04
C LYS A 83 5.42 8.55 22.77
N ASP A 84 4.92 8.55 24.00
CA ASP A 84 4.70 7.33 24.76
C ASP A 84 3.33 6.70 24.44
N GLY A 85 3.21 5.37 24.68
CA GLY A 85 1.94 4.67 24.58
C GLY A 85 1.40 4.54 23.15
N VAL A 86 2.28 4.58 22.16
CA VAL A 86 1.91 4.30 20.76
C VAL A 86 1.49 2.83 20.68
N GLY A 87 0.22 2.59 20.33
CA GLY A 87 -0.33 1.25 20.13
C GLY A 87 0.18 0.57 18.85
N SER A 88 -0.47 -0.53 18.48
CA SER A 88 -0.21 -1.17 17.18
C SER A 88 -0.52 -0.23 16.02
N ILE A 89 0.02 -0.53 14.85
CA ILE A 89 -0.31 0.25 13.65
C ILE A 89 -1.81 0.20 13.32
N LEU A 90 -2.50 -0.88 13.70
CA LEU A 90 -3.96 -0.98 13.61
C LEU A 90 -4.66 0.04 14.52
N ASP A 91 -4.21 0.17 15.77
CA ASP A 91 -4.79 1.12 16.74
C ASP A 91 -4.63 2.56 16.27
N LEU A 92 -3.50 2.85 15.60
CA LEU A 92 -3.23 4.18 15.04
C LEU A 92 -4.27 4.60 13.99
N GLN A 93 -4.89 3.64 13.27
CA GLN A 93 -5.79 3.96 12.15
C GLN A 93 -7.03 4.74 12.62
N ALA A 94 -7.63 4.38 13.75
CA ALA A 94 -8.83 5.07 14.23
C ALA A 94 -8.63 6.58 14.32
N GLY A 95 -7.54 7.03 14.92
CA GLY A 95 -7.24 8.45 15.09
C GLY A 95 -6.54 9.13 13.90
N ALA A 96 -6.20 8.42 12.84
CA ALA A 96 -5.28 8.90 11.80
C ALA A 96 -5.80 10.12 11.04
N LEU A 97 -7.08 10.17 10.65
CA LEU A 97 -7.67 11.33 9.97
C LEU A 97 -7.59 12.60 10.83
N LYS A 98 -7.92 12.48 12.13
CA LYS A 98 -7.86 13.59 13.08
C LYS A 98 -6.43 14.06 13.34
N ALA A 99 -5.47 13.13 13.41
CA ALA A 99 -4.07 13.44 13.62
C ALA A 99 -3.45 14.17 12.41
N GLY A 100 -3.93 13.89 11.20
CA GLY A 100 -3.47 14.51 9.96
C GLY A 100 -2.00 14.26 9.63
N GLY A 101 -1.45 15.00 8.66
CA GLY A 101 -0.02 15.00 8.34
C GLY A 101 0.57 13.61 8.11
N ALA A 102 1.76 13.38 8.67
CA ALA A 102 2.48 12.12 8.50
C ALA A 102 1.81 10.93 9.21
N VAL A 103 1.09 11.15 10.31
CA VAL A 103 0.35 10.07 11.00
C VAL A 103 -0.73 9.50 10.08
N ARG A 104 -1.53 10.36 9.42
CA ARG A 104 -2.54 9.95 8.44
C ARG A 104 -1.89 9.30 7.21
N ASN A 105 -0.98 10.03 6.56
CA ASN A 105 -0.45 9.60 5.27
C ASN A 105 0.53 8.42 5.41
N SER A 106 1.46 8.50 6.35
CA SER A 106 2.50 7.47 6.49
C SER A 106 2.06 6.34 7.42
N GLY A 107 1.28 6.61 8.47
CA GLY A 107 0.66 5.57 9.29
C GLY A 107 -0.39 4.78 8.50
N GLY A 108 -1.24 5.44 7.72
CA GLY A 108 -2.14 4.79 6.77
C GLY A 108 -1.37 3.99 5.73
N GLY A 109 -0.34 4.58 5.12
CA GLY A 109 0.50 3.90 4.13
C GLY A 109 1.17 2.65 4.68
N HIS A 110 1.71 2.72 5.90
CA HIS A 110 2.32 1.55 6.53
C HIS A 110 1.28 0.43 6.75
N TYR A 111 0.14 0.71 7.38
CA TYR A 111 -0.92 -0.27 7.57
C TYR A 111 -1.39 -0.87 6.23
N ASN A 112 -1.72 -0.02 5.26
CA ASN A 112 -2.25 -0.45 3.96
C ASN A 112 -1.30 -1.41 3.24
N HIS A 113 0.01 -1.13 3.26
CA HIS A 113 1.00 -1.97 2.59
C HIS A 113 1.24 -3.29 3.34
N CYS A 114 1.34 -3.30 4.69
CA CYS A 114 1.42 -4.54 5.46
C CYS A 114 0.22 -5.46 5.16
N PHE A 115 -0.97 -4.89 5.09
CA PHE A 115 -2.20 -5.59 4.76
C PHE A 115 -2.19 -6.11 3.30
N PHE A 116 -1.78 -5.27 2.36
CA PHE A 116 -1.76 -5.56 0.92
C PHE A 116 -0.83 -6.73 0.57
N TRP A 117 0.38 -6.77 1.16
CA TRP A 117 1.31 -7.85 0.90
C TRP A 117 0.72 -9.22 1.24
N LYS A 118 -0.01 -9.33 2.34
CA LYS A 118 -0.67 -10.57 2.77
C LYS A 118 -1.87 -10.95 1.89
N CYS A 119 -2.54 -9.96 1.28
CA CYS A 119 -3.68 -10.19 0.38
C CYS A 119 -3.27 -10.77 -1.00
N MET A 120 -1.98 -10.80 -1.32
CA MET A 120 -1.46 -11.33 -2.58
C MET A 120 -0.61 -12.59 -2.37
N GLY A 121 -0.49 -13.37 -3.42
CA GLY A 121 0.38 -14.55 -3.50
C GLY A 121 0.58 -14.98 -4.94
N PRO A 122 1.49 -15.96 -5.19
CA PRO A 122 1.70 -16.52 -6.52
C PRO A 122 0.38 -17.00 -7.15
N GLU A 123 0.20 -16.78 -8.46
CA GLU A 123 -1.04 -17.14 -9.18
C GLU A 123 -1.46 -18.61 -8.92
N LYS A 124 -0.49 -19.53 -8.89
CA LYS A 124 -0.73 -20.96 -8.60
C LYS A 124 -1.26 -21.24 -7.19
N GLU A 125 -1.12 -20.28 -6.26
CA GLU A 125 -1.52 -20.38 -4.85
C GLU A 125 -2.75 -19.50 -4.54
N SER A 126 -3.30 -18.80 -5.53
CA SER A 126 -4.45 -17.89 -5.35
C SER A 126 -5.67 -18.59 -4.72
N GLY A 127 -5.98 -19.80 -5.15
CA GLY A 127 -7.07 -20.60 -4.57
C GLY A 127 -8.46 -20.04 -4.84
N SER A 128 -9.35 -20.25 -3.87
CA SER A 128 -10.75 -19.78 -3.87
C SER A 128 -11.14 -19.30 -2.47
N PRO A 129 -12.13 -18.42 -2.33
CA PRO A 129 -12.64 -18.04 -1.02
C PRO A 129 -13.20 -19.25 -0.28
N SER A 130 -13.19 -19.18 1.05
CA SER A 130 -13.88 -20.16 1.90
C SER A 130 -15.39 -20.17 1.62
N ALA A 131 -16.06 -21.25 2.04
CA ALA A 131 -17.51 -21.36 1.89
C ALA A 131 -18.25 -20.21 2.60
N ALA A 132 -17.77 -19.78 3.78
CA ALA A 132 -18.38 -18.68 4.53
C ALA A 132 -18.25 -17.35 3.78
N LEU A 133 -17.05 -17.03 3.28
CA LEU A 133 -16.82 -15.82 2.49
C LEU A 133 -17.58 -15.86 1.16
N ALA A 134 -17.63 -17.00 0.46
CA ALA A 134 -18.37 -17.16 -0.78
C ALA A 134 -19.87 -16.89 -0.56
N THR A 135 -20.46 -17.43 0.50
CA THR A 135 -21.86 -17.17 0.89
C THR A 135 -22.09 -15.67 1.15
N ALA A 136 -21.20 -15.03 1.91
CA ALA A 136 -21.33 -13.59 2.18
C ALA A 136 -21.18 -12.73 0.91
N ILE A 137 -20.36 -13.15 -0.05
CA ILE A 137 -20.24 -12.49 -1.36
C ILE A 137 -21.55 -12.64 -2.15
N ASP A 138 -22.10 -13.84 -2.21
CA ASP A 138 -23.36 -14.10 -2.92
C ASP A 138 -24.53 -13.32 -2.30
N GLU A 139 -24.61 -13.26 -0.97
CA GLU A 139 -25.63 -12.49 -0.26
C GLU A 139 -25.52 -10.97 -0.52
N ALA A 140 -24.28 -10.43 -0.57
CA ALA A 140 -24.07 -8.99 -0.72
C ALA A 140 -24.11 -8.50 -2.18
N PHE A 141 -23.69 -9.35 -3.12
CA PHE A 141 -23.45 -8.94 -4.51
C PHE A 141 -24.19 -9.79 -5.54
N GLY A 142 -24.71 -10.95 -5.15
CA GLY A 142 -25.41 -11.91 -6.02
C GLY A 142 -24.46 -12.94 -6.67
N SER A 143 -23.19 -12.61 -6.84
CA SER A 143 -22.16 -13.55 -7.33
C SER A 143 -20.75 -12.99 -7.14
N MET A 144 -19.74 -13.87 -7.26
CA MET A 144 -18.33 -13.48 -7.30
C MET A 144 -18.04 -12.52 -8.46
N ASP A 145 -18.60 -12.74 -9.64
CA ASP A 145 -18.35 -11.88 -10.81
C ASP A 145 -18.95 -10.49 -10.61
N ALA A 146 -20.16 -10.39 -10.05
CA ALA A 146 -20.79 -9.11 -9.73
C ALA A 146 -19.99 -8.34 -8.63
N MET A 147 -19.43 -9.05 -7.65
CA MET A 147 -18.52 -8.46 -6.67
C MET A 147 -17.26 -7.92 -7.34
N LYS A 148 -16.59 -8.72 -8.21
CA LYS A 148 -15.39 -8.29 -8.94
C LYS A 148 -15.68 -7.09 -9.85
N GLU A 149 -16.81 -7.06 -10.53
CA GLU A 149 -17.23 -5.93 -11.37
C GLU A 149 -17.34 -4.63 -10.54
N LYS A 150 -18.01 -4.68 -9.39
CA LYS A 150 -18.12 -3.52 -8.48
C LYS A 150 -16.79 -3.08 -7.91
N PHE A 151 -15.93 -4.03 -7.54
CA PHE A 151 -14.60 -3.74 -7.04
C PHE A 151 -13.73 -3.08 -8.12
N ASN A 152 -13.75 -3.64 -9.33
CA ASN A 152 -13.04 -3.08 -10.47
C ASN A 152 -13.51 -1.66 -10.80
N ALA A 153 -14.81 -1.41 -10.71
CA ALA A 153 -15.38 -0.06 -10.90
C ALA A 153 -14.87 0.91 -9.83
N ALA A 154 -14.81 0.51 -8.56
CA ALA A 154 -14.25 1.32 -7.48
C ALA A 154 -12.75 1.60 -7.70
N ALA A 155 -11.97 0.58 -8.06
CA ALA A 155 -10.53 0.69 -8.30
C ALA A 155 -10.20 1.59 -9.50
N THR A 156 -10.92 1.44 -10.60
CA THR A 156 -10.70 2.25 -11.83
C THR A 156 -11.29 3.65 -11.71
N GLY A 157 -12.38 3.81 -10.95
CA GLY A 157 -13.03 5.09 -10.69
C GLY A 157 -12.35 5.94 -9.63
N GLN A 158 -11.42 5.39 -8.85
CA GLN A 158 -10.64 6.18 -7.88
C GLN A 158 -9.79 7.22 -8.62
N PHE A 159 -10.16 8.49 -8.48
CA PHE A 159 -9.43 9.59 -9.11
C PHE A 159 -8.08 9.81 -8.44
N GLY A 160 -7.00 9.80 -9.23
CA GLY A 160 -5.64 9.97 -8.73
C GLY A 160 -5.14 8.76 -7.94
N SER A 161 -4.35 9.03 -6.93
CA SER A 161 -3.79 8.02 -6.02
C SER A 161 -4.80 7.58 -4.99
N GLY A 162 -4.82 6.29 -4.66
CA GLY A 162 -5.70 5.75 -3.65
C GLY A 162 -5.77 4.24 -3.65
N TRP A 163 -6.83 3.73 -3.06
CA TRP A 163 -7.05 2.30 -2.83
C TRP A 163 -8.49 1.91 -3.15
N ALA A 164 -8.70 0.66 -3.51
CA ALA A 164 -10.02 0.01 -3.51
C ALA A 164 -10.07 -1.06 -2.42
N TRP A 165 -11.21 -1.16 -1.75
CA TRP A 165 -11.40 -2.04 -0.61
C TRP A 165 -12.66 -2.87 -0.75
N LEU A 166 -12.58 -4.16 -0.36
CA LEU A 166 -13.69 -5.01 0.03
C LEU A 166 -13.63 -5.18 1.54
N GLY A 167 -14.73 -5.00 2.25
CA GLY A 167 -14.75 -5.10 3.71
C GLY A 167 -16.13 -5.37 4.27
N VAL A 168 -16.20 -5.57 5.58
CA VAL A 168 -17.44 -5.78 6.33
C VAL A 168 -17.90 -4.46 6.94
N LYS A 169 -19.10 -4.02 6.59
CA LYS A 169 -19.75 -2.82 7.12
C LYS A 169 -20.29 -3.04 8.53
N ALA A 170 -20.71 -1.96 9.19
CA ALA A 170 -21.31 -2.01 10.52
C ALA A 170 -22.58 -2.88 10.62
N ASP A 171 -23.31 -3.06 9.50
CA ASP A 171 -24.47 -3.93 9.41
C ASP A 171 -24.13 -5.42 9.21
N GLY A 172 -22.86 -5.78 9.23
CA GLY A 172 -22.34 -7.13 9.03
C GLY A 172 -22.25 -7.57 7.57
N LYS A 173 -22.70 -6.76 6.62
CA LYS A 173 -22.66 -7.08 5.18
C LYS A 173 -21.36 -6.64 4.54
N LEU A 174 -20.98 -7.36 3.49
CA LEU A 174 -19.87 -6.93 2.66
C LEU A 174 -20.18 -5.63 1.90
N GLY A 175 -19.19 -4.80 1.73
CA GLY A 175 -19.24 -3.56 0.97
C GLY A 175 -17.93 -3.30 0.23
N ILE A 176 -17.99 -2.41 -0.75
CA ILE A 176 -16.85 -1.99 -1.56
C ILE A 176 -16.80 -0.48 -1.55
N CYS A 177 -15.58 0.08 -1.38
CA CYS A 177 -15.33 1.52 -1.52
C CYS A 177 -13.95 1.81 -2.13
N GLY A 178 -13.77 3.05 -2.57
CA GLY A 178 -12.47 3.64 -2.87
C GLY A 178 -12.09 4.66 -1.81
N THR A 179 -10.80 4.79 -1.51
CA THR A 179 -10.28 5.84 -0.61
C THR A 179 -9.12 6.60 -1.26
N PRO A 180 -9.00 7.92 -1.05
CA PRO A 180 -7.92 8.70 -1.63
C PRO A 180 -6.60 8.51 -0.85
N ASN A 181 -5.48 8.67 -1.54
CA ASN A 181 -4.15 8.66 -0.98
C ASN A 181 -3.86 7.40 -0.14
N GLN A 182 -3.53 7.55 1.14
CA GLN A 182 -3.30 6.44 2.07
C GLN A 182 -4.41 6.30 3.12
N ASP A 183 -5.56 6.93 2.90
CA ASP A 183 -6.72 6.71 3.74
C ASP A 183 -7.23 5.27 3.58
N ASN A 184 -7.83 4.75 4.64
CA ASN A 184 -8.44 3.43 4.63
C ASN A 184 -9.75 3.41 5.44
N PRO A 185 -10.59 2.37 5.25
CA PRO A 185 -11.92 2.32 5.88
C PRO A 185 -11.92 2.16 7.41
N LEU A 186 -10.78 1.92 8.05
CA LEU A 186 -10.66 1.84 9.51
C LEU A 186 -10.57 3.22 10.18
N MET A 187 -10.25 4.25 9.42
CA MET A 187 -10.08 5.61 9.94
C MET A 187 -11.43 6.19 10.35
N GLU A 188 -11.54 6.68 11.59
CA GLU A 188 -12.75 7.34 12.07
C GLU A 188 -13.04 8.59 11.23
N GLY A 189 -14.27 8.69 10.72
CA GLY A 189 -14.68 9.75 9.81
C GLY A 189 -14.42 9.46 8.33
N ALA A 190 -13.91 8.27 7.98
CA ALA A 190 -13.93 7.82 6.58
C ALA A 190 -15.37 7.75 6.06
N ALA A 191 -15.58 8.16 4.80
CA ALA A 191 -16.91 8.20 4.19
C ALA A 191 -17.59 6.83 4.17
N ASP A 192 -16.82 5.76 3.94
CA ASP A 192 -17.26 4.38 3.91
C ASP A 192 -16.50 3.55 4.95
N SER A 193 -16.88 3.71 6.22
CA SER A 193 -16.26 2.96 7.32
C SER A 193 -16.63 1.49 7.24
N MET A 194 -15.61 0.62 7.23
CA MET A 194 -15.76 -0.83 7.23
C MET A 194 -14.49 -1.53 7.74
N LYS A 195 -14.57 -2.82 7.99
CA LYS A 195 -13.41 -3.66 8.33
C LYS A 195 -12.90 -4.32 7.05
N PRO A 196 -11.77 -3.85 6.46
CA PRO A 196 -11.27 -4.37 5.18
C PRO A 196 -10.83 -5.83 5.30
N ILE A 197 -11.14 -6.62 4.25
CA ILE A 197 -10.68 -8.00 4.08
C ILE A 197 -9.79 -8.15 2.85
N LEU A 198 -9.93 -7.26 1.86
CA LEU A 198 -9.10 -7.17 0.66
C LEU A 198 -8.87 -5.70 0.32
N GLY A 199 -7.65 -5.35 -0.04
CA GLY A 199 -7.26 -4.03 -0.52
C GLY A 199 -6.48 -4.12 -1.82
N LEU A 200 -6.63 -3.12 -2.69
CA LEU A 200 -5.86 -2.97 -3.92
C LEU A 200 -5.30 -1.56 -4.00
N ASP A 201 -3.99 -1.46 -4.08
CA ASP A 201 -3.28 -0.21 -4.33
C ASP A 201 -3.47 0.23 -5.78
N VAL A 202 -4.04 1.41 -5.99
CA VAL A 202 -4.21 2.03 -7.32
C VAL A 202 -3.38 3.30 -7.48
N TRP A 203 -2.41 3.54 -6.59
CA TRP A 203 -1.33 4.47 -6.85
C TRP A 203 -0.56 4.03 -8.09
N GLU A 204 -0.11 4.95 -8.93
CA GLU A 204 0.64 4.61 -10.15
C GLU A 204 1.92 3.82 -9.86
N HIS A 205 2.58 4.06 -8.72
CA HIS A 205 3.79 3.31 -8.34
C HIS A 205 3.55 1.80 -8.19
N ALA A 206 2.31 1.35 -7.95
CA ALA A 206 1.97 -0.06 -7.82
C ALA A 206 1.92 -0.82 -9.15
N TYR A 207 1.80 -0.10 -10.29
CA TYR A 207 1.57 -0.77 -11.58
C TYR A 207 2.23 -0.10 -12.80
N TYR A 208 2.76 1.12 -12.69
CA TYR A 208 3.14 1.93 -13.85
C TYR A 208 4.27 1.33 -14.69
N LEU A 209 5.26 0.68 -14.08
CA LEU A 209 6.37 0.07 -14.82
C LEU A 209 5.89 -0.96 -15.84
N LYS A 210 4.84 -1.71 -15.51
CA LYS A 210 4.29 -2.75 -16.38
C LYS A 210 3.09 -2.28 -17.21
N TYR A 211 2.18 -1.56 -16.61
CA TYR A 211 0.89 -1.23 -17.24
C TYR A 211 0.79 0.20 -17.74
N GLN A 212 1.69 1.11 -17.37
CA GLN A 212 1.64 2.53 -17.65
C GLN A 212 0.24 3.10 -17.30
N ASN A 213 -0.44 3.74 -18.25
CA ASN A 213 -1.77 4.31 -18.06
C ASN A 213 -2.92 3.27 -18.05
N ARG A 214 -2.61 1.98 -18.22
CA ARG A 214 -3.63 0.93 -18.36
C ARG A 214 -4.06 0.37 -16.99
N ARG A 215 -4.47 1.25 -16.06
CA ARG A 215 -4.99 0.84 -14.75
C ARG A 215 -6.09 -0.24 -14.82
N PRO A 216 -7.07 -0.19 -15.76
CA PRO A 216 -8.08 -1.25 -15.86
C PRO A 216 -7.51 -2.64 -16.14
N GLU A 217 -6.42 -2.73 -16.89
CA GLU A 217 -5.73 -4.01 -17.15
C GLU A 217 -5.05 -4.55 -15.88
N TYR A 218 -4.37 -3.69 -15.12
CA TYR A 218 -3.80 -4.04 -13.82
C TYR A 218 -4.87 -4.56 -12.86
N VAL A 219 -5.98 -3.82 -12.71
CA VAL A 219 -7.10 -4.19 -11.84
C VAL A 219 -7.72 -5.53 -12.23
N THR A 220 -7.87 -5.79 -13.54
CA THR A 220 -8.39 -7.07 -14.04
C THR A 220 -7.43 -8.22 -13.75
N ASN A 221 -6.12 -8.01 -13.93
CA ASN A 221 -5.13 -9.05 -13.71
C ASN A 221 -4.87 -9.33 -12.21
N PHE A 222 -5.13 -8.36 -11.32
CA PHE A 222 -4.96 -8.51 -9.88
C PHE A 222 -5.67 -9.74 -9.31
N TRP A 223 -6.85 -10.09 -9.83
CA TRP A 223 -7.63 -11.24 -9.36
C TRP A 223 -6.90 -12.59 -9.49
N LYS A 224 -5.89 -12.67 -10.33
CA LYS A 224 -5.08 -13.88 -10.52
C LYS A 224 -4.11 -14.14 -9.36
N ILE A 225 -3.77 -13.10 -8.61
CA ILE A 225 -2.79 -13.14 -7.53
C ILE A 225 -3.39 -12.86 -6.15
N VAL A 226 -4.72 -12.77 -6.03
CA VAL A 226 -5.40 -12.64 -4.73
C VAL A 226 -5.18 -13.90 -3.91
N ASN A 227 -4.63 -13.77 -2.71
CA ASN A 227 -4.51 -14.85 -1.74
C ASN A 227 -5.86 -15.06 -1.04
N TRP A 228 -6.73 -15.87 -1.66
CA TRP A 228 -8.08 -16.10 -1.11
C TRP A 228 -8.09 -16.78 0.24
N ALA A 229 -7.07 -17.55 0.59
CA ALA A 229 -6.95 -18.14 1.93
C ALA A 229 -6.79 -17.03 2.98
N GLN A 230 -5.90 -16.07 2.74
CA GLN A 230 -5.72 -14.92 3.63
C GLN A 230 -6.95 -14.01 3.68
N VAL A 231 -7.58 -13.74 2.53
CA VAL A 231 -8.80 -12.91 2.47
C VAL A 231 -9.95 -13.58 3.25
N SER A 232 -10.05 -14.91 3.21
CA SER A 232 -11.03 -15.68 3.99
C SER A 232 -10.73 -15.60 5.49
N ASP A 233 -9.45 -15.74 5.89
CA ASP A 233 -9.04 -15.57 7.28
C ASP A 233 -9.33 -14.15 7.79
N ASN A 234 -9.01 -13.11 7.00
CA ASN A 234 -9.36 -11.72 7.31
C ASN A 234 -10.86 -11.56 7.59
N TYR A 235 -11.70 -12.23 6.81
CA TYR A 235 -13.16 -12.21 7.01
C TYR A 235 -13.58 -12.98 8.26
N GLU A 236 -13.20 -14.25 8.39
CA GLU A 236 -13.71 -15.16 9.43
C GLU A 236 -13.12 -14.88 10.80
N SER A 237 -11.82 -14.57 10.85
CA SER A 237 -11.11 -14.38 12.13
C SER A 237 -11.30 -12.98 12.70
N TYR A 238 -11.54 -11.96 11.87
CA TYR A 238 -11.56 -10.55 12.29
C TYR A 238 -12.79 -9.78 11.83
N ALA A 239 -12.95 -9.52 10.54
CA ALA A 239 -13.89 -8.53 10.04
C ALA A 239 -15.37 -8.87 10.31
N SER A 240 -15.76 -10.14 10.19
CA SER A 240 -17.12 -10.62 10.52
C SER A 240 -17.47 -10.44 12.01
N LYS A 241 -16.46 -10.30 12.85
CA LYS A 241 -16.58 -10.05 14.30
C LYS A 241 -16.46 -8.55 14.65
N GLY A 242 -16.47 -7.68 13.65
CA GLY A 242 -16.34 -6.23 13.82
C GLY A 242 -14.94 -5.74 14.14
N MET A 243 -13.93 -6.60 14.03
CA MET A 243 -12.52 -6.27 14.33
C MET A 243 -11.77 -5.88 13.06
N GLY A 244 -10.82 -4.94 13.20
CA GLY A 244 -9.81 -4.70 12.16
C GLY A 244 -8.83 -5.86 12.10
N VAL A 245 -8.29 -6.12 10.91
CA VAL A 245 -7.27 -7.16 10.70
C VAL A 245 -5.93 -6.65 11.25
N PRO A 246 -5.29 -7.36 12.19
CA PRO A 246 -3.97 -6.99 12.67
C PRO A 246 -2.91 -7.26 11.61
N VAL A 247 -1.92 -6.40 11.54
CA VAL A 247 -0.77 -6.55 10.65
C VAL A 247 0.52 -6.44 11.45
N GLU A 248 1.56 -7.09 10.97
CA GLU A 248 2.91 -6.99 11.52
C GLU A 248 3.63 -5.79 10.89
N GLY A 249 4.48 -5.12 11.68
CA GLY A 249 5.25 -4.00 11.19
C GLY A 249 5.66 -2.98 12.25
#